data_e4f23d86a59ff8c94b6cb8fee9d6eea1
#
_entry.id   e4f23d86a59ff8c94b6cb8fee9d6eea1
#
_cell.length_a   1.000
_cell.length_b   1.000
_cell.length_c   1.000
_cell.angle_alpha   90.00
_cell.angle_beta   90.00
_cell.angle_gamma   90.00
#
_symmetry.space_group_name_H-M   'P 1'
#
loop_
_entity.id
_entity.type
_entity.pdbx_description
1 polymer ?
#
loop_
_entity_poly.entity_id
_entity_poly.type
_entity_poly.pdbx_seq_one_letter_code
_entity_poly.pdbx_strand_id
1 'polypeptide(L)'
;MYNYTQLSKAIIVFAILLFSLTLNAQTPADTTKKATGSDTIYQNVQISFLPFFGTNGTNAGKTINRFSINVLAGYSLGTNGFEVGAIANTNKGNMRGFQAAGIANVVGGNVKGFQAAGFANIVGGKTDGFQSAGFVNVVKGNVKGFQAAGFTNVNNGTTDGFMASGFVNMARGNTQGFQAAGFANVLGDTTKGATVAGYINVAKVHTGLMAAGTINYARYKRDGAQIAGLINYSDTITRTVQISGLINFNRKGNATTQIAGLLNYSNNIKGLQLAPFNFADTVSTGIPIGFLSFVRTGVHQLEIAGDELGYLNLAFRTGTRQFHNILTAGMVPVPSDSIKWSYGYGVGTSARLSKRLNLDIDLTASQLNKGRYFDDLNILSKLYIGAEYAITKKVKVAAGPVLNVFLVDTASGSYDNYFKTLAPYTLYSHTFTNDLKISGWVGGKVAIRFL
;
A
#
# COMPACT_ATOMS: atom_id res chain seq x y z
N MET A 1 9.55 18.23 -9.97
CA MET A 1 8.23 17.63 -10.34
C MET A 1 8.47 16.64 -11.46
N TYR A 2 8.83 15.41 -11.13
CA TYR A 2 9.09 14.36 -12.12
C TYR A 2 7.76 13.78 -12.61
N ASN A 3 7.60 13.74 -13.93
CA ASN A 3 6.38 13.36 -14.64
C ASN A 3 6.09 11.86 -14.48
N TYR A 4 5.28 11.48 -13.50
CA TYR A 4 4.81 10.10 -13.25
C TYR A 4 4.04 9.48 -14.42
N THR A 5 3.63 10.30 -15.41
CA THR A 5 3.09 9.85 -16.69
C THR A 5 4.11 9.16 -17.59
N GLN A 6 5.40 9.35 -17.36
CA GLN A 6 6.45 8.72 -18.19
C GLN A 6 6.76 7.28 -17.72
N LEU A 7 6.73 7.00 -16.42
CA LEU A 7 7.00 5.65 -15.89
C LEU A 7 5.85 4.68 -16.22
N SER A 8 4.61 5.16 -16.11
CA SER A 8 3.44 4.39 -16.57
C SER A 8 3.43 4.19 -18.08
N LYS A 9 3.91 5.17 -18.86
CA LYS A 9 4.09 5.05 -20.31
C LYS A 9 5.21 4.07 -20.67
N ALA A 10 6.32 4.03 -19.94
CA ALA A 10 7.42 3.11 -20.22
C ALA A 10 7.04 1.65 -19.93
N ILE A 11 6.30 1.37 -18.88
CA ILE A 11 5.77 0.02 -18.58
C ILE A 11 4.71 -0.38 -19.63
N ILE A 12 3.86 0.56 -20.02
CA ILE A 12 2.87 0.37 -21.08
C ILE A 12 3.54 0.19 -22.45
N VAL A 13 4.60 0.94 -22.76
CA VAL A 13 5.36 0.82 -24.01
C VAL A 13 6.11 -0.50 -24.10
N PHE A 14 6.69 -1.01 -23.00
CA PHE A 14 7.32 -2.33 -22.97
C PHE A 14 6.31 -3.47 -23.14
N ALA A 15 5.12 -3.34 -22.54
CA ALA A 15 4.00 -4.27 -22.76
C ALA A 15 3.43 -4.15 -24.20
N ILE A 16 3.41 -2.96 -24.79
CA ILE A 16 2.96 -2.70 -26.17
C ILE A 16 3.99 -3.18 -27.21
N LEU A 17 5.30 -3.10 -26.92
CA LEU A 17 6.36 -3.63 -27.80
C LEU A 17 6.34 -5.16 -27.90
N LEU A 18 5.99 -5.86 -26.83
CA LEU A 18 5.69 -7.30 -26.89
C LEU A 18 4.37 -7.59 -27.62
N PHE A 19 3.47 -6.61 -27.71
CA PHE A 19 2.15 -6.73 -28.33
C PHE A 19 2.17 -6.41 -29.84
N SER A 20 3.12 -5.61 -30.33
CA SER A 20 3.24 -5.25 -31.75
C SER A 20 3.78 -6.39 -32.64
N LEU A 21 4.37 -7.43 -32.05
CA LEU A 21 4.82 -8.63 -32.76
C LEU A 21 3.71 -9.63 -33.10
N THR A 22 2.47 -9.43 -32.58
CA THR A 22 1.34 -10.36 -32.82
C THR A 22 0.12 -9.76 -33.53
N LEU A 23 0.15 -8.49 -33.96
CA LEU A 23 -1.04 -7.80 -34.50
C LEU A 23 -1.00 -7.45 -35.99
N ASN A 24 -0.49 -8.35 -36.83
CA ASN A 24 -0.88 -8.39 -38.23
C ASN A 24 -1.90 -9.49 -38.52
N ALA A 25 -2.79 -9.81 -37.59
CA ALA A 25 -3.98 -10.61 -37.86
C ALA A 25 -5.11 -9.65 -38.17
N GLN A 26 -5.54 -9.70 -39.44
CA GLN A 26 -6.60 -8.94 -40.07
C GLN A 26 -7.74 -8.58 -39.12
N THR A 27 -8.11 -7.30 -39.09
CA THR A 27 -9.39 -6.80 -38.56
C THR A 27 -10.55 -7.62 -39.17
N PRO A 28 -11.38 -8.29 -38.34
CA PRO A 28 -12.62 -8.84 -38.89
C PRO A 28 -13.52 -7.67 -39.22
N ALA A 29 -14.01 -7.66 -40.46
CA ALA A 29 -15.03 -6.73 -40.91
C ALA A 29 -16.24 -6.75 -39.96
N ASP A 30 -16.80 -5.59 -39.75
CA ASP A 30 -18.07 -5.35 -39.05
C ASP A 30 -19.16 -6.28 -39.53
N THR A 31 -19.55 -7.28 -38.73
CA THR A 31 -20.59 -8.24 -39.07
C THR A 31 -21.87 -7.96 -38.30
N THR A 32 -22.43 -6.77 -38.46
CA THR A 32 -23.85 -6.51 -38.18
C THR A 32 -24.76 -6.85 -39.41
N LYS A 33 -24.36 -7.76 -40.27
CA LYS A 33 -25.29 -8.36 -41.23
C LYS A 33 -25.88 -9.63 -40.62
N LYS A 34 -27.15 -9.57 -40.23
CA LYS A 34 -28.03 -10.72 -40.03
C LYS A 34 -27.83 -11.66 -41.22
N ALA A 35 -27.11 -12.77 -41.04
CA ALA A 35 -27.00 -13.80 -42.06
C ALA A 35 -28.35 -14.54 -42.18
N THR A 36 -29.14 -14.17 -43.11
CA THR A 36 -30.23 -14.98 -43.65
C THR A 36 -29.61 -16.21 -44.28
N GLY A 37 -29.88 -17.43 -43.73
CA GLY A 37 -29.58 -18.69 -44.34
C GLY A 37 -28.08 -19.01 -44.51
N SER A 38 -27.34 -19.25 -43.40
CA SER A 38 -26.05 -19.91 -43.52
C SER A 38 -26.25 -21.41 -43.66
N ASP A 39 -25.76 -22.02 -44.73
CA ASP A 39 -25.63 -23.48 -44.88
C ASP A 39 -24.66 -24.06 -43.89
N THR A 40 -25.05 -24.05 -42.61
CA THR A 40 -24.22 -24.63 -41.54
C THR A 40 -24.37 -26.14 -41.62
N ILE A 41 -23.25 -26.82 -41.77
CA ILE A 41 -23.17 -28.27 -41.82
C ILE A 41 -22.84 -28.80 -40.46
N TYR A 42 -23.53 -29.81 -39.97
CA TYR A 42 -23.24 -30.49 -38.72
C TYR A 42 -22.64 -31.88 -39.03
N GLN A 43 -21.47 -32.17 -38.45
CA GLN A 43 -20.78 -33.46 -38.63
C GLN A 43 -20.46 -34.06 -37.23
N ASN A 44 -20.63 -35.38 -37.13
CA ASN A 44 -20.30 -36.09 -35.92
C ASN A 44 -18.79 -36.16 -35.69
N VAL A 45 -18.00 -36.37 -36.75
CA VAL A 45 -16.56 -36.58 -36.65
C VAL A 45 -15.84 -35.81 -37.78
N GLN A 46 -14.78 -35.12 -37.38
CA GLN A 46 -13.79 -34.57 -38.31
C GLN A 46 -12.43 -35.24 -38.02
N ILE A 47 -11.74 -35.68 -39.05
CA ILE A 47 -10.32 -36.02 -39.01
C ILE A 47 -9.63 -35.09 -40.02
N SER A 48 -8.65 -34.32 -39.57
CA SER A 48 -7.93 -33.34 -40.39
C SER A 48 -6.42 -33.52 -40.22
N PHE A 49 -5.68 -33.50 -41.29
CA PHE A 49 -4.22 -33.49 -41.25
C PHE A 49 -3.71 -32.03 -41.22
N LEU A 50 -4.24 -31.19 -42.08
CA LEU A 50 -4.03 -29.74 -42.17
C LEU A 50 -5.35 -29.03 -42.41
N PRO A 51 -5.47 -27.69 -42.24
CA PRO A 51 -6.62 -26.93 -42.63
C PRO A 51 -7.03 -27.25 -44.08
N PHE A 52 -8.31 -27.57 -44.28
CA PHE A 52 -8.90 -28.00 -45.54
C PHE A 52 -8.47 -29.40 -46.10
N PHE A 53 -7.42 -30.01 -45.52
CA PHE A 53 -7.01 -31.38 -45.80
C PHE A 53 -7.55 -32.34 -44.75
N GLY A 54 -8.81 -32.69 -44.84
CA GLY A 54 -9.52 -33.55 -43.91
C GLY A 54 -10.89 -33.93 -44.43
N THR A 55 -11.66 -34.64 -43.62
CA THR A 55 -12.97 -35.17 -43.95
C THR A 55 -14.01 -34.10 -44.38
N ASN A 56 -13.87 -32.87 -43.92
CA ASN A 56 -14.76 -31.75 -44.27
C ASN A 56 -14.31 -30.97 -45.52
N GLY A 57 -13.08 -31.15 -46.00
CA GLY A 57 -12.54 -30.50 -47.19
C GLY A 57 -12.78 -28.99 -47.19
N THR A 58 -13.25 -28.47 -48.33
CA THR A 58 -13.56 -27.03 -48.53
C THR A 58 -14.75 -26.54 -47.71
N ASN A 59 -15.59 -27.44 -47.18
CA ASN A 59 -16.71 -27.11 -46.31
C ASN A 59 -16.31 -26.92 -44.84
N ALA A 60 -15.07 -27.14 -44.46
CA ALA A 60 -14.59 -27.03 -43.07
C ALA A 60 -15.03 -25.72 -42.42
N GLY A 61 -14.89 -24.58 -43.12
CA GLY A 61 -15.29 -23.27 -42.60
C GLY A 61 -16.79 -23.03 -42.39
N LYS A 62 -17.65 -23.98 -42.83
CA LYS A 62 -19.11 -24.00 -42.66
C LYS A 62 -19.56 -25.11 -41.72
N THR A 63 -18.64 -25.99 -41.27
CA THR A 63 -18.97 -27.22 -40.53
C THR A 63 -18.74 -27.03 -39.03
N ILE A 64 -19.74 -27.42 -38.24
CA ILE A 64 -19.66 -27.59 -36.78
C ILE A 64 -19.52 -29.08 -36.47
N ASN A 65 -18.45 -29.45 -35.81
CA ASN A 65 -18.14 -30.84 -35.48
C ASN A 65 -18.50 -31.16 -34.03
N ARG A 66 -18.93 -32.41 -33.78
CA ARG A 66 -19.10 -32.94 -32.45
C ARG A 66 -17.75 -33.46 -31.89
N PHE A 67 -17.04 -34.20 -32.73
CA PHE A 67 -15.67 -34.68 -32.46
C PHE A 67 -14.74 -34.24 -33.56
N SER A 68 -13.57 -33.68 -33.18
CA SER A 68 -12.57 -33.22 -34.17
C SER A 68 -11.19 -33.70 -33.67
N ILE A 69 -10.53 -34.47 -34.55
CA ILE A 69 -9.16 -34.94 -34.35
C ILE A 69 -8.30 -34.32 -35.44
N ASN A 70 -7.38 -33.44 -35.05
CA ASN A 70 -6.52 -32.71 -35.97
C ASN A 70 -5.08 -33.22 -35.81
N VAL A 71 -4.62 -34.02 -36.75
CA VAL A 71 -3.30 -34.71 -36.71
C VAL A 71 -2.17 -33.70 -36.58
N LEU A 72 -2.20 -32.63 -37.37
CA LEU A 72 -1.32 -31.47 -37.21
C LEU A 72 -2.15 -30.24 -36.83
N ALA A 73 -3.00 -29.76 -37.75
CA ALA A 73 -3.83 -28.60 -37.50
C ALA A 73 -5.23 -28.78 -38.11
N GLY A 74 -6.24 -28.27 -37.41
CA GLY A 74 -7.62 -28.30 -37.84
C GLY A 74 -8.22 -26.93 -38.10
N TYR A 75 -9.19 -26.87 -39.00
CA TYR A 75 -10.01 -25.71 -39.24
C TYR A 75 -11.48 -26.11 -39.33
N SER A 76 -12.35 -25.36 -38.64
CA SER A 76 -13.80 -25.59 -38.69
C SER A 76 -14.58 -24.28 -38.45
N LEU A 77 -15.91 -24.29 -38.74
CA LEU A 77 -16.78 -23.23 -38.24
C LEU A 77 -16.85 -23.25 -36.72
N GLY A 78 -16.85 -24.43 -36.09
CA GLY A 78 -16.88 -24.58 -34.66
C GLY A 78 -16.89 -26.02 -34.20
N THR A 79 -16.76 -26.20 -32.89
CA THR A 79 -16.84 -27.52 -32.25
C THR A 79 -17.86 -27.48 -31.11
N ASN A 80 -18.73 -28.50 -31.07
CA ASN A 80 -19.72 -28.69 -30.02
C ASN A 80 -19.56 -30.07 -29.39
N GLY A 81 -18.46 -30.27 -28.63
CA GLY A 81 -18.10 -31.52 -28.00
C GLY A 81 -16.61 -31.57 -27.73
N PHE A 82 -15.84 -32.29 -28.52
CA PHE A 82 -14.44 -32.59 -28.21
C PHE A 82 -13.55 -32.28 -29.45
N GLU A 83 -12.47 -31.55 -29.23
CA GLU A 83 -11.50 -31.23 -30.26
C GLU A 83 -10.07 -31.35 -29.73
N VAL A 84 -9.23 -32.10 -30.43
CA VAL A 84 -7.80 -32.18 -30.14
C VAL A 84 -6.98 -31.98 -31.40
N GLY A 85 -5.87 -31.28 -31.26
CA GLY A 85 -4.91 -31.08 -32.34
C GLY A 85 -3.47 -31.16 -31.81
N ALA A 86 -2.59 -31.83 -32.58
CA ALA A 86 -1.21 -31.91 -32.17
C ALA A 86 -0.50 -30.52 -32.16
N ILE A 87 -0.81 -29.68 -33.13
CA ILE A 87 -0.25 -28.32 -33.24
C ILE A 87 -1.33 -27.29 -32.95
N ALA A 88 -2.38 -27.21 -33.75
CA ALA A 88 -3.35 -26.13 -33.63
C ALA A 88 -4.78 -26.55 -33.94
N ASN A 89 -5.72 -25.93 -33.20
CA ASN A 89 -7.14 -25.95 -33.52
C ASN A 89 -7.62 -24.55 -33.86
N THR A 90 -8.30 -24.36 -34.98
CA THR A 90 -8.87 -23.09 -35.41
C THR A 90 -10.36 -23.21 -35.62
N ASN A 91 -11.15 -22.50 -34.83
CA ASN A 91 -12.59 -22.37 -35.02
C ASN A 91 -12.92 -20.94 -35.43
N LYS A 92 -13.54 -20.75 -36.60
CA LYS A 92 -14.00 -19.44 -37.06
C LYS A 92 -15.10 -18.87 -36.17
N GLY A 93 -16.01 -19.72 -35.70
CA GLY A 93 -17.12 -19.38 -34.80
C GLY A 93 -16.87 -19.85 -33.36
N ASN A 94 -17.87 -20.51 -32.78
CA ASN A 94 -17.87 -20.87 -31.36
C ASN A 94 -17.26 -22.25 -31.10
N MET A 95 -16.66 -22.40 -29.93
CA MET A 95 -16.25 -23.67 -29.35
C MET A 95 -17.07 -23.95 -28.07
N ARG A 96 -17.61 -25.18 -27.95
CA ARG A 96 -18.30 -25.65 -26.77
C ARG A 96 -17.85 -27.04 -26.43
N GLY A 97 -17.54 -27.29 -25.17
CA GLY A 97 -17.06 -28.57 -24.64
C GLY A 97 -15.58 -28.53 -24.30
N PHE A 98 -14.78 -29.44 -24.88
CA PHE A 98 -13.35 -29.60 -24.61
C PHE A 98 -12.53 -29.31 -25.89
N GLN A 99 -11.50 -28.49 -25.73
CA GLN A 99 -10.54 -28.22 -26.82
C GLN A 99 -9.11 -28.26 -26.29
N ALA A 100 -8.24 -29.03 -26.90
CA ALA A 100 -6.84 -29.09 -26.56
C ALA A 100 -5.92 -29.05 -27.78
N ALA A 101 -4.83 -28.31 -27.70
CA ALA A 101 -3.81 -28.25 -28.75
C ALA A 101 -2.40 -28.30 -28.15
N GLY A 102 -1.46 -28.91 -28.84
CA GLY A 102 -0.07 -28.92 -28.46
C GLY A 102 0.54 -27.52 -28.44
N ILE A 103 0.18 -26.66 -29.42
CA ILE A 103 0.67 -25.29 -29.48
C ILE A 103 -0.47 -24.31 -29.26
N ALA A 104 -1.48 -24.22 -30.11
CA ALA A 104 -2.42 -23.13 -30.04
C ALA A 104 -3.88 -23.53 -30.34
N ASN A 105 -4.81 -22.93 -29.57
CA ASN A 105 -6.22 -22.87 -29.91
C ASN A 105 -6.59 -21.44 -30.29
N VAL A 106 -7.21 -21.27 -31.45
CA VAL A 106 -7.70 -19.99 -31.95
C VAL A 106 -9.22 -20.11 -32.22
N VAL A 107 -10.00 -19.33 -31.46
CA VAL A 107 -11.46 -19.31 -31.57
C VAL A 107 -11.93 -17.89 -31.90
N GLY A 108 -12.53 -17.69 -33.08
CA GLY A 108 -13.05 -16.39 -33.48
C GLY A 108 -14.27 -15.95 -32.70
N GLY A 109 -15.12 -16.90 -32.30
CA GLY A 109 -16.32 -16.69 -31.49
C GLY A 109 -16.09 -16.91 -30.01
N ASN A 110 -17.11 -17.48 -29.33
CA ASN A 110 -17.11 -17.73 -27.89
C ASN A 110 -16.59 -19.13 -27.56
N VAL A 111 -15.98 -19.26 -26.42
CA VAL A 111 -15.61 -20.52 -25.80
C VAL A 111 -16.51 -20.79 -24.60
N LYS A 112 -17.08 -22.00 -24.54
CA LYS A 112 -17.82 -22.49 -23.37
C LYS A 112 -17.36 -23.89 -23.00
N GLY A 113 -16.69 -24.02 -21.88
CA GLY A 113 -16.15 -25.29 -21.39
C GLY A 113 -14.67 -25.22 -21.06
N PHE A 114 -13.90 -26.19 -21.52
CA PHE A 114 -12.48 -26.36 -21.21
C PHE A 114 -11.61 -26.10 -22.46
N GLN A 115 -10.61 -25.27 -22.33
CA GLN A 115 -9.62 -25.00 -23.37
C GLN A 115 -8.19 -25.10 -22.83
N ALA A 116 -7.35 -25.90 -23.45
CA ALA A 116 -5.96 -26.04 -23.06
C ALA A 116 -5.03 -25.97 -24.28
N ALA A 117 -3.90 -25.29 -24.13
CA ALA A 117 -2.85 -25.21 -25.15
C ALA A 117 -1.47 -25.25 -24.53
N GLY A 118 -0.52 -25.89 -25.21
CA GLY A 118 0.87 -25.87 -24.76
C GLY A 118 1.47 -24.45 -24.79
N PHE A 119 1.06 -23.61 -25.75
CA PHE A 119 1.58 -22.25 -25.85
C PHE A 119 0.47 -21.19 -25.71
N ALA A 120 -0.57 -21.17 -26.56
CA ALA A 120 -1.51 -20.06 -26.60
C ALA A 120 -2.97 -20.46 -26.78
N ASN A 121 -3.87 -19.81 -26.03
CA ASN A 121 -5.30 -19.76 -26.33
C ASN A 121 -5.68 -18.34 -26.72
N ILE A 122 -6.29 -18.16 -27.89
CA ILE A 122 -6.73 -16.87 -28.41
C ILE A 122 -8.23 -16.94 -28.70
N VAL A 123 -9.02 -16.11 -28.02
CA VAL A 123 -10.48 -16.07 -28.13
C VAL A 123 -10.95 -14.69 -28.54
N GLY A 124 -11.63 -14.61 -29.71
CA GLY A 124 -12.22 -13.37 -30.23
C GLY A 124 -13.49 -12.93 -29.51
N GLY A 125 -14.25 -13.87 -28.96
CA GLY A 125 -15.47 -13.64 -28.17
C GLY A 125 -15.26 -13.78 -26.70
N LYS A 126 -16.26 -14.33 -25.99
CA LYS A 126 -16.28 -14.55 -24.53
C LYS A 126 -15.74 -15.95 -24.20
N THR A 127 -15.18 -16.09 -23.01
CA THR A 127 -14.83 -17.39 -22.41
C THR A 127 -15.68 -17.63 -21.17
N ASP A 128 -16.36 -18.78 -21.13
CA ASP A 128 -17.15 -19.26 -19.98
C ASP A 128 -16.68 -20.66 -19.64
N GLY A 129 -15.88 -20.80 -18.58
CA GLY A 129 -15.32 -22.08 -18.14
C GLY A 129 -13.86 -21.98 -17.73
N PHE A 130 -13.06 -22.96 -18.16
CA PHE A 130 -11.66 -23.10 -17.81
C PHE A 130 -10.74 -22.90 -19.02
N GLN A 131 -9.73 -22.06 -18.88
CA GLN A 131 -8.73 -21.81 -19.92
C GLN A 131 -7.32 -21.94 -19.34
N SER A 132 -6.48 -22.78 -19.95
CA SER A 132 -5.09 -22.95 -19.54
C SER A 132 -4.15 -22.88 -20.75
N ALA A 133 -3.05 -22.14 -20.61
CA ALA A 133 -1.99 -22.10 -21.61
C ALA A 133 -0.61 -22.16 -20.95
N GLY A 134 0.33 -22.84 -21.58
CA GLY A 134 1.72 -22.83 -21.12
C GLY A 134 2.34 -21.43 -21.15
N PHE A 135 1.96 -20.60 -22.13
CA PHE A 135 2.50 -19.23 -22.23
C PHE A 135 1.43 -18.14 -22.13
N VAL A 136 0.42 -18.08 -23.00
CA VAL A 136 -0.50 -16.95 -23.04
C VAL A 136 -1.96 -17.32 -23.27
N ASN A 137 -2.86 -16.69 -22.51
CA ASN A 137 -4.28 -16.63 -22.82
C ASN A 137 -4.66 -15.21 -23.22
N VAL A 138 -5.34 -15.04 -24.37
CA VAL A 138 -5.86 -13.75 -24.85
C VAL A 138 -7.36 -13.89 -25.11
N VAL A 139 -8.17 -13.09 -24.41
CA VAL A 139 -9.62 -13.03 -24.61
C VAL A 139 -10.03 -11.60 -24.92
N LYS A 140 -10.67 -11.37 -26.09
CA LYS A 140 -11.15 -10.03 -26.45
C LYS A 140 -12.47 -9.67 -25.76
N GLY A 141 -13.30 -10.67 -25.44
CA GLY A 141 -14.57 -10.49 -24.73
C GLY A 141 -14.45 -10.70 -23.23
N ASN A 142 -15.58 -11.04 -22.61
CA ASN A 142 -15.64 -11.29 -21.17
C ASN A 142 -15.13 -12.70 -20.82
N VAL A 143 -14.55 -12.81 -19.64
CA VAL A 143 -14.13 -14.10 -19.06
C VAL A 143 -14.97 -14.37 -17.83
N LYS A 144 -15.54 -15.58 -17.76
CA LYS A 144 -16.19 -16.11 -16.56
C LYS A 144 -15.61 -17.48 -16.24
N GLY A 145 -15.07 -17.64 -15.03
CA GLY A 145 -14.51 -18.91 -14.56
C GLY A 145 -13.02 -18.80 -14.24
N PHE A 146 -12.23 -19.74 -14.74
CA PHE A 146 -10.83 -19.89 -14.39
C PHE A 146 -9.91 -19.68 -15.60
N GLN A 147 -8.87 -18.87 -15.42
CA GLN A 147 -7.85 -18.66 -16.46
C GLN A 147 -6.45 -18.78 -15.86
N ALA A 148 -5.63 -19.65 -16.42
CA ALA A 148 -4.24 -19.82 -16.02
C ALA A 148 -3.28 -19.74 -17.21
N ALA A 149 -2.16 -19.06 -17.04
CA ALA A 149 -1.09 -19.02 -18.03
C ALA A 149 0.29 -19.12 -17.34
N GLY A 150 1.22 -19.80 -17.98
CA GLY A 150 2.59 -19.85 -17.48
C GLY A 150 3.24 -18.44 -17.51
N PHE A 151 2.91 -17.62 -18.53
CA PHE A 151 3.47 -16.27 -18.61
C PHE A 151 2.42 -15.19 -18.44
N THR A 152 1.38 -15.07 -19.29
CA THR A 152 0.46 -13.94 -19.18
C THR A 152 -0.99 -14.26 -19.55
N ASN A 153 -1.92 -13.64 -18.84
CA ASN A 153 -3.33 -13.56 -19.23
C ASN A 153 -3.68 -12.13 -19.65
N VAL A 154 -4.36 -11.97 -20.79
CA VAL A 154 -4.82 -10.68 -21.30
C VAL A 154 -6.33 -10.74 -21.58
N ASN A 155 -7.11 -9.98 -20.83
CA ASN A 155 -8.56 -9.87 -20.97
C ASN A 155 -8.95 -8.42 -21.28
N ASN A 156 -9.67 -8.22 -22.39
CA ASN A 156 -10.13 -6.88 -22.76
C ASN A 156 -11.53 -6.57 -22.21
N GLY A 157 -12.36 -7.59 -21.97
CA GLY A 157 -13.69 -7.47 -21.38
C GLY A 157 -13.69 -7.58 -19.85
N THR A 158 -14.86 -7.84 -19.28
CA THR A 158 -15.00 -8.10 -17.84
C THR A 158 -14.42 -9.47 -17.47
N THR A 159 -13.87 -9.58 -16.29
CA THR A 159 -13.36 -10.84 -15.72
C THR A 159 -14.11 -11.16 -14.45
N ASP A 160 -14.76 -12.32 -14.39
CA ASP A 160 -15.48 -12.83 -13.23
C ASP A 160 -14.95 -14.22 -12.89
N GLY A 161 -14.17 -14.32 -11.82
CA GLY A 161 -13.58 -15.57 -11.36
C GLY A 161 -12.12 -15.46 -10.98
N PHE A 162 -11.34 -16.46 -11.37
CA PHE A 162 -9.95 -16.62 -10.97
C PHE A 162 -9.01 -16.44 -12.17
N MET A 163 -7.98 -15.62 -12.00
CA MET A 163 -6.95 -15.40 -13.02
C MET A 163 -5.56 -15.56 -12.40
N ALA A 164 -4.78 -16.50 -12.91
CA ALA A 164 -3.42 -16.75 -12.45
C ALA A 164 -2.41 -16.72 -13.60
N SER A 165 -1.26 -16.12 -13.37
CA SER A 165 -0.13 -16.14 -14.31
C SER A 165 1.21 -16.21 -13.61
N GLY A 166 2.19 -16.82 -14.27
CA GLY A 166 3.56 -16.82 -13.78
C GLY A 166 4.19 -15.41 -13.82
N PHE A 167 3.78 -14.55 -14.77
CA PHE A 167 4.37 -13.22 -14.90
C PHE A 167 3.33 -12.10 -14.77
N VAL A 168 2.43 -11.90 -15.71
CA VAL A 168 1.51 -10.75 -15.70
C VAL A 168 0.06 -11.15 -15.96
N ASN A 169 -0.85 -10.64 -15.15
CA ASN A 169 -2.27 -10.57 -15.49
C ASN A 169 -2.65 -9.15 -15.91
N MET A 170 -3.30 -9.03 -17.06
CA MET A 170 -3.81 -7.77 -17.58
C MET A 170 -5.31 -7.89 -17.83
N ALA A 171 -6.12 -7.10 -17.14
CA ALA A 171 -7.56 -7.00 -17.35
C ALA A 171 -7.94 -5.54 -17.56
N ARG A 172 -8.58 -5.22 -18.70
CA ARG A 172 -8.98 -3.84 -19.04
C ARG A 172 -10.35 -3.47 -18.50
N GLY A 173 -11.29 -4.41 -18.51
CA GLY A 173 -12.63 -4.21 -17.98
C GLY A 173 -12.73 -4.42 -16.48
N ASN A 174 -13.98 -4.44 -15.96
CA ASN A 174 -14.24 -4.74 -14.57
C ASN A 174 -13.76 -6.14 -14.21
N THR A 175 -13.21 -6.29 -13.02
CA THR A 175 -12.68 -7.56 -12.52
C THR A 175 -13.33 -7.89 -11.19
N GLN A 176 -13.81 -9.12 -11.04
CA GLN A 176 -14.35 -9.65 -9.79
C GLN A 176 -13.73 -11.01 -9.51
N GLY A 177 -13.34 -11.25 -8.25
CA GLY A 177 -12.78 -12.52 -7.82
C GLY A 177 -11.32 -12.41 -7.38
N PHE A 178 -10.48 -13.35 -7.79
CA PHE A 178 -9.09 -13.46 -7.35
C PHE A 178 -8.11 -13.38 -8.53
N GLN A 179 -7.11 -12.52 -8.42
CA GLN A 179 -6.04 -12.37 -9.40
C GLN A 179 -4.69 -12.61 -8.73
N ALA A 180 -3.91 -13.55 -9.26
CA ALA A 180 -2.56 -13.86 -8.80
C ALA A 180 -1.56 -13.79 -9.95
N ALA A 181 -0.47 -13.06 -9.77
CA ALA A 181 0.62 -12.98 -10.73
C ALA A 181 1.98 -13.10 -10.04
N GLY A 182 2.92 -13.80 -10.66
CA GLY A 182 4.28 -13.87 -10.14
C GLY A 182 4.96 -12.49 -10.14
N PHE A 183 4.71 -11.67 -11.15
CA PHE A 183 5.30 -10.33 -11.22
C PHE A 183 4.25 -9.23 -11.05
N ALA A 184 3.24 -9.10 -11.92
CA ALA A 184 2.35 -7.94 -11.88
C ALA A 184 0.89 -8.27 -12.21
N ASN A 185 -0.04 -7.60 -11.50
CA ASN A 185 -1.42 -7.45 -11.94
C ASN A 185 -1.66 -6.00 -12.39
N VAL A 186 -2.19 -5.82 -13.61
CA VAL A 186 -2.54 -4.52 -14.20
C VAL A 186 -4.05 -4.51 -14.51
N LEU A 187 -4.81 -3.74 -13.72
CA LEU A 187 -6.26 -3.78 -13.69
C LEU A 187 -6.84 -2.41 -14.08
N GLY A 188 -7.55 -2.37 -15.22
CA GLY A 188 -7.92 -1.12 -15.90
C GLY A 188 -9.11 -0.39 -15.29
N ASP A 189 -10.18 -1.10 -14.97
CA ASP A 189 -11.41 -0.50 -14.42
C ASP A 189 -11.61 -0.85 -12.93
N THR A 190 -12.85 -1.19 -12.55
CA THR A 190 -13.16 -1.53 -11.15
C THR A 190 -12.81 -2.98 -10.85
N THR A 191 -11.98 -3.18 -9.86
CA THR A 191 -11.64 -4.51 -9.32
C THR A 191 -12.27 -4.71 -7.96
N LYS A 192 -12.95 -5.86 -7.78
CA LYS A 192 -13.54 -6.31 -6.51
C LYS A 192 -12.98 -7.67 -6.16
N GLY A 193 -12.45 -7.84 -4.95
CA GLY A 193 -11.92 -9.11 -4.49
C GLY A 193 -10.47 -9.01 -4.01
N ALA A 194 -9.67 -10.04 -4.29
CA ALA A 194 -8.28 -10.07 -3.88
C ALA A 194 -7.33 -10.07 -5.08
N THR A 195 -6.28 -9.26 -4.98
CA THR A 195 -5.24 -9.15 -6.01
C THR A 195 -3.87 -9.32 -5.35
N VAL A 196 -3.12 -10.33 -5.80
CA VAL A 196 -1.83 -10.69 -5.22
C VAL A 196 -0.77 -10.71 -6.33
N ALA A 197 0.35 -10.05 -6.09
CA ALA A 197 1.50 -10.06 -7.01
C ALA A 197 2.81 -10.25 -6.25
N GLY A 198 3.75 -10.95 -6.87
CA GLY A 198 5.10 -11.05 -6.31
C GLY A 198 5.82 -9.69 -6.28
N TYR A 199 5.53 -8.80 -7.23
CA TYR A 199 6.20 -7.50 -7.30
C TYR A 199 5.22 -6.32 -7.20
N ILE A 200 4.28 -6.13 -8.15
CA ILE A 200 3.44 -4.93 -8.21
C ILE A 200 1.98 -5.21 -8.56
N ASN A 201 1.07 -4.54 -7.86
CA ASN A 201 -0.32 -4.41 -8.29
C ASN A 201 -0.62 -2.98 -8.71
N VAL A 202 -1.24 -2.81 -9.88
CA VAL A 202 -1.70 -1.53 -10.40
C VAL A 202 -3.19 -1.62 -10.68
N ALA A 203 -4.00 -0.75 -10.08
CA ALA A 203 -5.44 -0.72 -10.31
C ALA A 203 -5.96 0.71 -10.43
N LYS A 204 -6.99 0.90 -11.28
CA LYS A 204 -7.72 2.17 -11.35
C LYS A 204 -8.64 2.33 -10.16
N VAL A 205 -9.53 1.39 -9.92
CA VAL A 205 -10.40 1.32 -8.73
C VAL A 205 -10.28 -0.06 -8.12
N HIS A 206 -10.00 -0.14 -6.84
CA HIS A 206 -9.90 -1.44 -6.15
C HIS A 206 -10.68 -1.45 -4.85
N THR A 207 -11.46 -2.53 -4.65
CA THR A 207 -12.19 -2.84 -3.42
C THR A 207 -11.80 -4.24 -2.95
N GLY A 208 -11.42 -4.40 -1.68
CA GLY A 208 -10.95 -5.66 -1.11
C GLY A 208 -9.45 -5.65 -0.81
N LEU A 209 -8.76 -6.78 -0.99
CA LEU A 209 -7.35 -6.96 -0.65
C LEU A 209 -6.43 -6.71 -1.87
N MET A 210 -5.43 -5.87 -1.68
CA MET A 210 -4.25 -5.81 -2.58
C MET A 210 -3.01 -6.21 -1.79
N ALA A 211 -2.31 -7.24 -2.23
CA ALA A 211 -1.05 -7.67 -1.63
C ALA A 211 0.06 -7.73 -2.69
N ALA A 212 1.18 -7.08 -2.44
CA ALA A 212 2.34 -7.09 -3.33
C ALA A 212 3.64 -7.24 -2.56
N GLY A 213 4.60 -7.96 -3.13
CA GLY A 213 5.93 -8.05 -2.55
C GLY A 213 6.64 -6.69 -2.48
N THR A 214 6.34 -5.77 -3.38
CA THR A 214 6.99 -4.47 -3.41
C THR A 214 6.02 -3.30 -3.37
N ILE A 215 5.12 -3.14 -4.35
CA ILE A 215 4.31 -1.93 -4.50
C ILE A 215 2.85 -2.27 -4.79
N ASN A 216 1.94 -1.62 -4.08
CA ASN A 216 0.55 -1.49 -4.48
C ASN A 216 0.25 -0.06 -4.92
N TYR A 217 -0.24 0.12 -6.14
CA TYR A 217 -0.75 1.37 -6.65
C TYR A 217 -2.25 1.28 -6.95
N ALA A 218 -3.05 2.16 -6.36
CA ALA A 218 -4.46 2.31 -6.71
C ALA A 218 -4.81 3.78 -6.90
N ARG A 219 -5.43 4.13 -8.04
CA ARG A 219 -5.96 5.49 -8.18
C ARG A 219 -7.10 5.75 -7.19
N TYR A 220 -8.01 4.79 -7.05
CA TYR A 220 -9.08 4.82 -6.05
C TYR A 220 -9.08 3.52 -5.28
N LYS A 221 -8.71 3.56 -4.01
CA LYS A 221 -8.80 2.40 -3.11
C LYS A 221 -10.01 2.57 -2.21
N ARG A 222 -10.98 1.67 -2.39
CA ARG A 222 -12.22 1.63 -1.59
C ARG A 222 -12.19 0.39 -0.74
N ASP A 223 -12.52 0.53 0.51
CA ASP A 223 -12.68 -0.55 1.48
C ASP A 223 -11.66 -1.71 1.38
N GLY A 224 -11.25 -2.26 2.51
CA GLY A 224 -10.35 -3.40 2.58
C GLY A 224 -8.92 -3.01 2.94
N ALA A 225 -7.92 -3.69 2.35
CA ALA A 225 -6.53 -3.54 2.73
C ALA A 225 -5.57 -3.41 1.54
N GLN A 226 -4.45 -2.71 1.78
CA GLN A 226 -3.24 -2.77 0.95
C GLN A 226 -2.08 -3.21 1.82
N ILE A 227 -1.38 -4.26 1.39
CA ILE A 227 -0.21 -4.81 2.06
C ILE A 227 0.93 -4.85 1.07
N ALA A 228 2.02 -4.18 1.34
CA ALA A 228 3.20 -4.14 0.46
C ALA A 228 4.49 -4.33 1.24
N GLY A 229 5.47 -4.99 0.63
CA GLY A 229 6.80 -5.08 1.21
C GLY A 229 7.47 -3.71 1.33
N LEU A 230 7.24 -2.80 0.39
CA LEU A 230 7.83 -1.45 0.44
C LEU A 230 6.77 -0.34 0.49
N ILE A 231 5.91 -0.21 -0.51
CA ILE A 231 5.10 1.01 -0.68
C ILE A 231 3.64 0.68 -1.01
N ASN A 232 2.72 1.28 -0.28
CA ASN A 232 1.33 1.44 -0.68
C ASN A 232 1.08 2.88 -1.11
N TYR A 233 0.65 3.08 -2.34
CA TYR A 233 0.26 4.39 -2.86
C TYR A 233 -1.20 4.41 -3.32
N SER A 234 -1.95 5.43 -2.91
CA SER A 234 -3.29 5.68 -3.41
C SER A 234 -3.54 7.16 -3.65
N ASP A 235 -4.13 7.49 -4.82
CA ASP A 235 -4.57 8.88 -5.04
C ASP A 235 -5.75 9.23 -4.15
N THR A 236 -6.72 8.34 -4.02
CA THR A 236 -7.87 8.52 -3.14
C THR A 236 -8.17 7.24 -2.39
N ILE A 237 -8.38 7.35 -1.08
CA ILE A 237 -8.64 6.22 -0.20
C ILE A 237 -9.94 6.40 0.59
N THR A 238 -10.65 5.30 0.83
CA THR A 238 -11.84 5.27 1.68
C THR A 238 -11.82 4.01 2.52
N ARG A 239 -11.95 4.13 3.85
CA ARG A 239 -12.03 3.03 4.83
C ARG A 239 -11.05 1.88 4.55
N THR A 240 -9.78 2.19 4.42
CA THR A 240 -8.76 1.22 4.05
C THR A 240 -7.67 1.15 5.10
N VAL A 241 -7.19 -0.07 5.35
CA VAL A 241 -5.98 -0.36 6.12
C VAL A 241 -4.80 -0.43 5.15
N GLN A 242 -3.70 0.23 5.46
CA GLN A 242 -2.45 0.12 4.71
C GLN A 242 -1.32 -0.33 5.62
N ILE A 243 -0.61 -1.38 5.19
CA ILE A 243 0.56 -1.91 5.90
C ILE A 243 1.70 -2.00 4.89
N SER A 244 2.85 -1.41 5.21
CA SER A 244 4.02 -1.46 4.35
C SER A 244 5.33 -1.55 5.14
N GLY A 245 6.35 -2.11 4.51
CA GLY A 245 7.68 -2.12 5.10
C GLY A 245 8.31 -0.73 5.20
N LEU A 246 8.00 0.18 4.27
CA LEU A 246 8.58 1.53 4.28
C LEU A 246 7.51 2.63 4.30
N ILE A 247 6.65 2.75 3.29
CA ILE A 247 5.84 3.96 3.09
C ILE A 247 4.39 3.62 2.76
N ASN A 248 3.44 4.25 3.48
CA ASN A 248 2.06 4.37 3.07
C ASN A 248 1.76 5.82 2.68
N PHE A 249 1.25 6.03 1.48
CA PHE A 249 0.95 7.36 0.96
C PHE A 249 -0.46 7.46 0.39
N ASN A 250 -1.25 8.41 0.91
CA ASN A 250 -2.59 8.73 0.42
C ASN A 250 -2.72 10.22 0.15
N ARG A 251 -2.98 10.59 -1.09
CA ARG A 251 -3.13 11.99 -1.46
C ARG A 251 -4.45 12.59 -1.00
N LYS A 252 -5.55 11.82 -1.04
CA LYS A 252 -6.90 12.29 -0.68
C LYS A 252 -7.70 11.21 0.04
N GLY A 253 -8.69 11.65 0.82
CA GLY A 253 -9.66 10.76 1.46
C GLY A 253 -9.29 10.34 2.87
N ASN A 254 -9.95 9.29 3.35
CA ASN A 254 -9.91 8.86 4.75
C ASN A 254 -9.23 7.51 4.87
N ALA A 255 -8.05 7.44 5.44
CA ALA A 255 -7.42 6.20 5.86
C ALA A 255 -7.97 5.79 7.24
N THR A 256 -8.20 4.49 7.43
CA THR A 256 -8.59 3.97 8.74
C THR A 256 -7.35 3.68 9.57
N THR A 257 -6.40 2.95 9.01
CA THR A 257 -5.15 2.59 9.68
C THR A 257 -4.00 2.60 8.69
N GLN A 258 -2.87 3.15 9.10
CA GLN A 258 -1.61 3.07 8.35
C GLN A 258 -0.50 2.61 9.28
N ILE A 259 0.20 1.55 8.91
CA ILE A 259 1.37 1.04 9.63
C ILE A 259 2.53 0.96 8.63
N ALA A 260 3.62 1.65 8.91
CA ALA A 260 4.81 1.65 8.07
C ALA A 260 6.09 1.57 8.89
N GLY A 261 7.13 0.97 8.31
CA GLY A 261 8.44 0.91 8.95
C GLY A 261 9.17 2.27 8.97
N LEU A 262 8.78 3.22 8.11
CA LEU A 262 9.42 4.53 8.05
C LEU A 262 8.42 5.68 8.05
N LEU A 263 7.46 5.74 7.12
CA LEU A 263 6.65 6.92 6.91
C LEU A 263 5.21 6.61 6.53
N ASN A 264 4.26 7.28 7.19
CA ASN A 264 2.88 7.37 6.78
C ASN A 264 2.53 8.80 6.37
N TYR A 265 1.83 8.96 5.24
CA TYR A 265 1.17 10.19 4.85
C TYR A 265 -0.29 9.95 4.50
N SER A 266 -1.18 10.79 5.00
CA SER A 266 -2.59 10.78 4.62
C SER A 266 -3.22 12.16 4.68
N ASN A 267 -4.18 12.41 3.78
CA ASN A 267 -5.00 13.62 3.85
C ASN A 267 -5.85 13.65 5.13
N ASN A 268 -6.50 12.53 5.49
CA ASN A 268 -7.24 12.43 6.75
C ASN A 268 -7.12 11.04 7.38
N ILE A 269 -6.93 11.00 8.69
CA ILE A 269 -6.87 9.78 9.49
C ILE A 269 -8.09 9.69 10.40
N LYS A 270 -8.74 8.51 10.38
CA LYS A 270 -9.86 8.17 11.27
C LYS A 270 -9.50 7.15 12.35
N GLY A 271 -8.36 6.49 12.27
CA GLY A 271 -7.89 5.48 13.22
C GLY A 271 -6.43 5.69 13.57
N LEU A 272 -5.58 4.69 13.36
CA LEU A 272 -4.19 4.69 13.78
C LEU A 272 -3.24 5.01 12.62
N GLN A 273 -2.28 5.91 12.84
CA GLN A 273 -1.02 5.94 12.09
C GLN A 273 0.12 5.49 13.00
N LEU A 274 0.89 4.50 12.57
CA LEU A 274 2.03 3.98 13.33
C LEU A 274 3.26 3.90 12.40
N ALA A 275 4.22 4.78 12.62
CA ALA A 275 5.52 4.79 11.95
C ALA A 275 6.46 5.74 12.70
N PRO A 276 7.79 5.67 12.49
CA PRO A 276 8.71 6.71 12.96
C PRO A 276 8.27 8.13 12.55
N PHE A 277 7.84 8.30 11.29
CA PHE A 277 7.36 9.59 10.79
C PHE A 277 5.91 9.49 10.31
N ASN A 278 5.01 10.27 10.91
CA ASN A 278 3.62 10.36 10.53
C ASN A 278 3.26 11.77 10.10
N PHE A 279 2.69 11.90 8.91
CA PHE A 279 2.21 13.17 8.39
C PHE A 279 0.73 13.04 8.00
N ALA A 280 -0.08 14.00 8.42
CA ALA A 280 -1.47 14.08 8.04
C ALA A 280 -1.90 15.55 7.82
N ASP A 281 -2.81 15.79 6.88
CA ASP A 281 -3.45 17.10 6.79
C ASP A 281 -4.41 17.29 7.95
N THR A 282 -5.23 16.27 8.23
CA THR A 282 -6.22 16.28 9.32
C THR A 282 -6.27 14.92 10.01
N VAL A 283 -6.66 14.94 11.27
CA VAL A 283 -6.99 13.74 12.06
C VAL A 283 -8.38 13.95 12.65
N SER A 284 -9.37 13.19 12.15
CA SER A 284 -10.76 13.34 12.59
C SER A 284 -11.01 12.68 13.95
N THR A 285 -10.64 11.40 14.07
CA THR A 285 -10.85 10.58 15.28
C THR A 285 -9.66 9.71 15.62
N GLY A 286 -8.60 9.79 14.84
CA GLY A 286 -7.44 8.92 14.94
C GLY A 286 -6.30 9.46 15.80
N ILE A 287 -5.25 8.65 15.89
CA ILE A 287 -4.03 8.99 16.63
C ILE A 287 -2.81 8.64 15.78
N PRO A 288 -1.94 9.61 15.44
CA PRO A 288 -0.64 9.34 14.84
C PRO A 288 0.38 9.10 15.96
N ILE A 289 0.98 7.91 16.00
CA ILE A 289 1.98 7.51 17.00
C ILE A 289 3.31 7.27 16.29
N GLY A 290 4.35 7.98 16.70
CA GLY A 290 5.69 7.86 16.14
C GLY A 290 6.70 8.79 16.82
N PHE A 291 7.94 8.72 16.34
CA PHE A 291 8.99 9.64 16.78
C PHE A 291 8.67 11.09 16.39
N LEU A 292 8.10 11.30 15.21
CA LEU A 292 7.59 12.61 14.80
C LEU A 292 6.24 12.46 14.11
N SER A 293 5.21 13.05 14.71
CA SER A 293 3.86 13.11 14.15
C SER A 293 3.49 14.55 13.86
N PHE A 294 3.32 14.89 12.58
CA PHE A 294 2.96 16.22 12.15
C PHE A 294 1.56 16.21 11.52
N VAL A 295 0.63 16.95 12.14
CA VAL A 295 -0.76 17.06 11.65
C VAL A 295 -1.03 18.53 11.34
N ARG A 296 -1.20 18.88 10.06
CA ARG A 296 -1.33 20.28 9.61
C ARG A 296 -2.39 21.09 10.35
N THR A 297 -3.51 20.49 10.72
CA THR A 297 -4.58 21.12 11.52
C THR A 297 -4.51 20.74 13.00
N GLY A 298 -3.43 20.13 13.43
CA GLY A 298 -3.25 19.60 14.77
C GLY A 298 -2.65 20.61 15.77
N VAL A 299 -1.87 20.06 16.70
CA VAL A 299 -1.12 20.85 17.68
C VAL A 299 0.21 21.25 17.05
N HIS A 300 0.49 22.55 17.05
CA HIS A 300 1.80 23.14 16.70
C HIS A 300 2.05 24.26 17.69
N GLN A 301 2.93 24.02 18.65
CA GLN A 301 3.20 24.99 19.68
C GLN A 301 4.70 25.12 19.90
N LEU A 302 5.17 26.35 19.92
CA LEU A 302 6.48 26.69 20.45
C LEU A 302 6.28 27.05 21.93
N GLU A 303 6.97 26.37 22.83
CA GLU A 303 6.91 26.58 24.26
C GLU A 303 8.22 27.19 24.76
N ILE A 304 8.12 28.22 25.60
CA ILE A 304 9.22 28.76 26.39
C ILE A 304 8.84 28.51 27.85
N ALA A 305 9.69 27.76 28.58
CA ALA A 305 9.40 27.35 29.92
C ALA A 305 10.57 27.57 30.84
N GLY A 306 10.28 27.89 32.11
CA GLY A 306 11.21 27.84 33.22
C GLY A 306 10.83 26.74 34.20
N ASP A 307 11.83 26.19 34.88
CA ASP A 307 11.66 25.18 35.91
C ASP A 307 12.52 25.48 37.17
N GLU A 308 12.38 24.68 38.19
CA GLU A 308 13.12 24.82 39.44
C GLU A 308 14.64 24.68 39.35
N LEU A 309 15.13 24.11 38.24
CA LEU A 309 16.56 23.93 37.98
C LEU A 309 17.20 25.16 37.32
N GLY A 310 16.41 26.20 37.07
CA GLY A 310 16.88 27.44 36.44
C GLY A 310 17.18 27.31 34.94
N TYR A 311 16.75 26.23 34.30
CA TYR A 311 16.83 26.10 32.85
C TYR A 311 15.78 26.97 32.18
N LEU A 312 16.19 27.70 31.13
CA LEU A 312 15.30 28.22 30.12
C LEU A 312 15.11 27.14 29.05
N ASN A 313 13.93 26.55 29.05
CA ASN A 313 13.61 25.45 28.14
C ASN A 313 12.80 25.97 26.94
N LEU A 314 13.20 25.57 25.74
CA LEU A 314 12.44 25.71 24.51
C LEU A 314 11.88 24.33 24.15
N ALA A 315 10.61 24.27 23.77
CA ALA A 315 10.02 23.04 23.27
C ALA A 315 9.16 23.28 22.05
N PHE A 316 9.24 22.37 21.08
CA PHE A 316 8.34 22.30 19.92
C PHE A 316 7.42 21.10 20.09
N ARG A 317 6.12 21.37 20.13
CA ARG A 317 5.05 20.38 20.32
C ARG A 317 4.31 20.19 19.01
N THR A 318 4.18 18.95 18.53
CA THR A 318 3.50 18.65 17.27
C THR A 318 2.74 17.33 17.32
N GLY A 319 1.57 17.26 16.66
CA GLY A 319 0.72 16.08 16.62
C GLY A 319 -0.75 16.39 16.83
N THR A 320 -1.43 15.60 17.65
CA THR A 320 -2.82 15.79 18.06
C THR A 320 -2.93 16.10 19.55
N ARG A 321 -4.12 16.41 20.02
CA ARG A 321 -4.33 16.54 21.48
C ARG A 321 -4.16 15.22 22.20
N GLN A 322 -4.64 14.11 21.63
CA GLN A 322 -4.56 12.78 22.22
C GLN A 322 -3.13 12.26 22.28
N PHE A 323 -2.29 12.67 21.33
CA PHE A 323 -0.90 12.31 21.28
C PHE A 323 -0.09 13.37 20.52
N HIS A 324 0.89 13.95 21.17
CA HIS A 324 1.81 14.89 20.55
C HIS A 324 3.24 14.61 20.97
N ASN A 325 4.14 14.86 20.06
CA ASN A 325 5.58 14.78 20.28
C ASN A 325 6.08 16.11 20.82
N ILE A 326 7.12 16.07 21.65
CA ILE A 326 7.72 17.22 22.29
C ILE A 326 9.23 17.14 22.07
N LEU A 327 9.77 18.04 21.26
CA LEU A 327 11.21 18.20 21.08
C LEU A 327 11.65 19.31 22.04
N THR A 328 12.64 19.07 22.90
CA THR A 328 13.09 20.03 23.91
C THR A 328 14.56 20.39 23.72
N ALA A 329 14.87 21.65 23.98
CA ALA A 329 16.21 22.14 24.15
C ALA A 329 16.22 23.12 25.33
N GLY A 330 17.26 23.09 26.17
CA GLY A 330 17.35 23.96 27.34
C GLY A 330 18.75 24.49 27.54
N MET A 331 18.85 25.62 28.22
CA MET A 331 20.10 26.20 28.67
C MET A 331 19.93 26.93 30.01
N VAL A 332 20.99 26.99 30.78
CA VAL A 332 21.01 27.82 31.98
C VAL A 332 21.52 29.21 31.58
N PRO A 333 20.71 30.26 31.71
CA PRO A 333 21.05 31.60 31.21
C PRO A 333 22.00 32.38 32.10
N VAL A 334 22.45 31.80 33.22
CA VAL A 334 23.36 32.48 34.18
C VAL A 334 24.80 32.27 33.72
N PRO A 335 25.65 33.34 33.71
CA PRO A 335 27.07 33.20 33.41
C PRO A 335 27.75 32.19 34.37
N SER A 336 28.41 31.21 33.79
CA SER A 336 29.17 30.20 34.54
C SER A 336 30.39 29.80 33.72
N ASP A 337 31.40 29.22 34.39
CA ASP A 337 32.66 28.79 33.76
C ASP A 337 32.48 27.83 32.57
N SER A 338 31.29 27.23 32.45
CA SER A 338 30.95 26.36 31.35
C SER A 338 29.46 26.44 31.04
N ILE A 339 29.12 26.40 29.72
CA ILE A 339 27.73 26.40 29.23
C ILE A 339 27.05 25.10 29.71
N LYS A 340 25.89 25.26 30.35
CA LYS A 340 25.01 24.16 30.73
C LYS A 340 23.82 24.14 29.79
N TRP A 341 23.61 23.04 29.11
CA TRP A 341 22.57 22.90 28.10
C TRP A 341 21.98 21.48 28.06
N SER A 342 20.82 21.37 27.48
CA SER A 342 20.12 20.09 27.34
C SER A 342 19.42 19.98 26.02
N TYR A 343 19.21 18.75 25.58
CA TYR A 343 18.29 18.42 24.50
C TYR A 343 17.52 17.15 24.88
N GLY A 344 16.32 17.01 24.34
CA GLY A 344 15.50 15.88 24.72
C GLY A 344 14.30 15.70 23.82
N TYR A 345 13.61 14.63 24.12
CA TYR A 345 12.40 14.22 23.44
C TYR A 345 11.35 13.81 24.48
N GLY A 346 10.10 14.00 24.11
CA GLY A 346 8.99 13.55 24.92
C GLY A 346 7.71 13.36 24.13
N VAL A 347 6.73 12.83 24.84
CA VAL A 347 5.37 12.65 24.35
C VAL A 347 4.40 13.22 25.37
N GLY A 348 3.25 13.65 24.89
CA GLY A 348 2.24 14.20 25.76
C GLY A 348 0.83 13.97 25.24
N THR A 349 -0.12 14.19 26.14
CA THR A 349 -1.55 14.17 25.88
C THR A 349 -2.22 15.36 26.55
N SER A 350 -3.29 15.88 25.95
CA SER A 350 -4.05 17.01 26.46
C SER A 350 -5.53 16.69 26.51
N ALA A 351 -6.12 16.78 27.69
CA ALA A 351 -7.56 16.66 27.89
C ALA A 351 -8.20 18.07 27.98
N ARG A 352 -9.25 18.30 27.20
CA ARG A 352 -9.96 19.57 27.24
C ARG A 352 -10.94 19.60 28.43
N LEU A 353 -10.72 20.50 29.39
CA LEU A 353 -11.59 20.69 30.54
C LEU A 353 -12.66 21.76 30.25
N SER A 354 -12.28 22.83 29.54
CA SER A 354 -13.23 23.89 29.12
C SER A 354 -12.84 24.52 27.80
N LYS A 355 -13.54 25.59 27.37
CA LYS A 355 -13.20 26.31 26.14
C LYS A 355 -11.80 26.92 26.16
N ARG A 356 -11.27 27.25 27.34
CA ARG A 356 -9.96 27.90 27.51
C ARG A 356 -8.97 27.12 28.35
N LEU A 357 -9.41 26.03 28.99
CA LEU A 357 -8.60 25.26 29.94
C LEU A 357 -8.41 23.84 29.45
N ASN A 358 -7.17 23.40 29.37
CA ASN A 358 -6.78 22.02 29.14
C ASN A 358 -5.97 21.48 30.33
N LEU A 359 -6.02 20.19 30.52
CA LEU A 359 -5.11 19.42 31.39
C LEU A 359 -4.08 18.74 30.50
N ASP A 360 -2.81 18.97 30.74
CA ASP A 360 -1.71 18.37 29.99
C ASP A 360 -0.95 17.37 30.86
N ILE A 361 -0.60 16.25 30.26
CA ILE A 361 0.29 15.24 30.83
C ILE A 361 1.41 15.01 29.82
N ASP A 362 2.63 15.41 30.18
CA ASP A 362 3.82 15.29 29.33
C ASP A 362 4.88 14.44 30.02
N LEU A 363 5.43 13.49 29.29
CA LEU A 363 6.61 12.73 29.70
C LEU A 363 7.76 13.10 28.76
N THR A 364 8.83 13.67 29.31
CA THR A 364 10.01 14.06 28.55
C THR A 364 11.27 13.44 29.16
N ALA A 365 12.25 13.15 28.34
CA ALA A 365 13.59 12.75 28.76
C ALA A 365 14.61 13.63 28.05
N SER A 366 15.52 14.22 28.79
CA SER A 366 16.52 15.14 28.27
C SER A 366 17.92 14.76 28.76
N GLN A 367 18.88 14.75 27.84
CA GLN A 367 20.29 14.67 28.18
C GLN A 367 20.75 16.04 28.67
N LEU A 368 21.37 16.10 29.84
CA LEU A 368 21.98 17.29 30.38
C LEU A 368 23.47 17.28 30.06
N ASN A 369 24.01 18.44 29.65
CA ASN A 369 25.40 18.59 29.27
C ASN A 369 26.03 19.82 29.96
N LYS A 370 27.35 19.72 30.18
CA LYS A 370 28.18 20.81 30.69
C LYS A 370 29.39 20.94 29.76
N GLY A 371 29.64 22.14 29.18
CA GLY A 371 30.71 22.36 28.23
C GLY A 371 30.40 21.80 26.84
N ARG A 372 31.43 21.26 26.17
CA ARG A 372 31.35 20.89 24.74
C ARG A 372 31.04 19.42 24.44
N TYR A 373 31.08 18.50 25.41
CA TYR A 373 31.07 17.06 25.13
C TYR A 373 29.90 16.28 25.72
N PHE A 374 29.59 15.17 25.07
CA PHE A 374 28.42 14.30 25.28
C PHE A 374 28.76 12.97 25.96
N ASP A 375 29.91 12.84 26.60
CA ASP A 375 30.51 11.54 26.88
C ASP A 375 29.86 10.77 28.02
N ASP A 376 28.92 11.38 28.78
CA ASP A 376 28.40 10.79 29.99
C ASP A 376 26.87 10.73 30.02
N LEU A 377 26.35 9.69 30.70
CA LEU A 377 24.93 9.47 30.85
C LEU A 377 24.36 10.40 31.93
N ASN A 378 23.69 11.48 31.55
CA ASN A 378 23.03 12.45 32.42
C ASN A 378 21.58 12.68 31.95
N ILE A 379 20.70 11.71 32.19
CA ILE A 379 19.31 11.75 31.71
C ILE A 379 18.38 12.28 32.79
N LEU A 380 17.73 13.39 32.52
CA LEU A 380 16.65 13.95 33.31
C LEU A 380 15.30 13.62 32.66
N SER A 381 14.53 12.74 33.29
CA SER A 381 13.17 12.42 32.92
C SER A 381 12.20 13.26 33.74
N LYS A 382 11.20 13.87 33.09
CA LYS A 382 10.20 14.75 33.70
C LYS A 382 8.79 14.27 33.33
N LEU A 383 7.98 14.01 34.37
CA LEU A 383 6.54 13.83 34.20
C LEU A 383 5.84 15.11 34.70
N TYR A 384 5.37 15.89 33.73
CA TYR A 384 4.61 17.12 33.98
C TYR A 384 3.12 16.82 33.95
N ILE A 385 2.38 17.29 34.93
CA ILE A 385 0.92 17.29 34.99
C ILE A 385 0.49 18.70 35.31
N GLY A 386 -0.12 19.41 34.37
CA GLY A 386 -0.39 20.81 34.55
C GLY A 386 -1.59 21.34 33.74
N ALA A 387 -2.02 22.53 34.12
CA ALA A 387 -3.06 23.25 33.46
C ALA A 387 -2.50 24.15 32.37
N GLU A 388 -3.12 24.15 31.17
CA GLU A 388 -2.87 25.09 30.09
C GLU A 388 -4.09 26.00 29.93
N TYR A 389 -3.90 27.30 30.06
CA TYR A 389 -4.96 28.29 29.90
C TYR A 389 -4.72 29.16 28.66
N ALA A 390 -5.71 29.26 27.77
CA ALA A 390 -5.65 30.07 26.56
C ALA A 390 -5.99 31.53 26.88
N ILE A 391 -4.98 32.42 26.88
CA ILE A 391 -5.15 33.86 27.02
C ILE A 391 -5.78 34.41 25.74
N THR A 392 -5.19 34.03 24.60
CA THR A 392 -5.71 34.37 23.26
C THR A 392 -5.80 33.11 22.40
N LYS A 393 -6.22 33.25 21.14
CA LYS A 393 -6.17 32.12 20.19
C LYS A 393 -4.74 31.66 19.88
N LYS A 394 -3.75 32.54 20.04
CA LYS A 394 -2.34 32.28 19.68
C LYS A 394 -1.40 32.14 20.88
N VAL A 395 -1.80 32.60 22.06
CA VAL A 395 -0.95 32.63 23.25
C VAL A 395 -1.66 31.92 24.39
N LYS A 396 -0.92 30.99 25.01
CA LYS A 396 -1.39 30.22 26.15
C LYS A 396 -0.32 30.25 27.25
N VAL A 397 -0.74 30.07 28.47
CA VAL A 397 0.14 29.86 29.63
C VAL A 397 -0.11 28.48 30.19
N ALA A 398 0.94 27.84 30.68
CA ALA A 398 0.84 26.53 31.30
C ALA A 398 1.64 26.51 32.61
N ALA A 399 1.09 25.89 33.63
CA ALA A 399 1.76 25.70 34.88
C ALA A 399 1.33 24.42 35.56
N GLY A 400 2.24 23.80 36.32
CA GLY A 400 1.94 22.59 37.09
C GLY A 400 3.18 21.94 37.73
N PRO A 401 2.93 20.95 38.58
CA PRO A 401 3.99 20.13 39.18
C PRO A 401 4.69 19.26 38.16
N VAL A 402 5.96 18.96 38.45
CA VAL A 402 6.82 18.07 37.68
C VAL A 402 7.42 17.04 38.59
N LEU A 403 7.23 15.76 38.33
CA LEU A 403 8.03 14.72 38.95
C LEU A 403 9.29 14.52 38.11
N ASN A 404 10.43 14.77 38.73
CA ASN A 404 11.75 14.65 38.10
C ASN A 404 12.42 13.36 38.56
N VAL A 405 13.06 12.68 37.61
CA VAL A 405 13.93 11.52 37.85
C VAL A 405 15.21 11.74 37.09
N PHE A 406 16.32 11.85 37.81
CA PHE A 406 17.64 12.07 37.24
C PHE A 406 18.48 10.80 37.37
N LEU A 407 18.95 10.30 36.25
CA LEU A 407 19.85 9.16 36.11
C LEU A 407 21.22 9.66 35.68
N VAL A 408 22.26 9.35 36.45
CA VAL A 408 23.63 9.83 36.23
C VAL A 408 24.64 8.72 36.50
N ASP A 409 25.69 8.66 35.66
CA ASP A 409 26.86 7.83 35.91
C ASP A 409 27.83 8.57 36.88
N THR A 410 28.05 8.00 38.07
CA THR A 410 28.90 8.60 39.13
C THR A 410 30.37 8.27 38.98
N ALA A 411 30.74 7.26 38.17
CA ALA A 411 32.12 6.92 37.84
C ALA A 411 32.73 7.81 36.78
N SER A 412 31.87 8.50 36.02
CA SER A 412 32.29 9.41 34.98
C SER A 412 33.04 10.64 35.53
N GLY A 413 34.09 11.06 34.82
CA GLY A 413 34.85 12.29 35.15
C GLY A 413 34.02 13.58 35.06
N SER A 414 32.85 13.57 34.42
CA SER A 414 31.94 14.70 34.33
C SER A 414 30.95 14.78 35.49
N TYR A 415 30.89 13.79 36.39
CA TYR A 415 30.07 13.82 37.60
C TYR A 415 30.66 14.79 38.63
N ASP A 416 30.58 16.05 38.29
CA ASP A 416 31.09 17.16 39.10
C ASP A 416 30.06 17.70 40.11
N ASN A 417 30.46 18.74 40.84
CA ASN A 417 29.60 19.37 41.84
C ASN A 417 28.26 19.86 41.26
N TYR A 418 28.17 20.21 40.00
CA TYR A 418 26.92 20.64 39.41
C TYR A 418 25.91 19.49 39.35
N PHE A 419 26.31 18.32 38.85
CA PHE A 419 25.40 17.17 38.76
C PHE A 419 25.14 16.55 40.14
N LYS A 420 26.09 16.65 41.09
CA LYS A 420 25.89 16.24 42.49
C LYS A 420 24.81 17.03 43.20
N THR A 421 24.70 18.32 42.88
CA THR A 421 23.76 19.27 43.50
C THR A 421 22.60 19.67 42.60
N LEU A 422 22.36 18.96 41.50
CA LEU A 422 21.30 19.30 40.54
C LEU A 422 19.91 19.30 41.18
N ALA A 423 19.60 18.29 41.98
CA ALA A 423 18.33 18.21 42.69
C ALA A 423 18.33 19.20 43.87
N PRO A 424 17.38 20.16 43.92
CA PRO A 424 17.26 21.10 45.06
C PRO A 424 17.03 20.39 46.40
N TYR A 425 16.38 19.25 46.35
CA TYR A 425 16.17 18.29 47.42
C TYR A 425 15.84 16.93 46.80
N THR A 426 16.02 15.85 47.55
CA THR A 426 15.73 14.49 47.06
C THR A 426 14.68 13.83 47.93
N LEU A 427 13.61 13.33 47.31
CA LEU A 427 12.62 12.44 47.92
C LEU A 427 13.11 11.00 47.93
N TYR A 428 13.85 10.63 46.90
CA TYR A 428 14.41 9.31 46.74
C TYR A 428 15.78 9.42 46.09
N SER A 429 16.76 8.64 46.57
CA SER A 429 18.07 8.49 45.95
C SER A 429 18.60 7.09 46.17
N HIS A 430 19.10 6.46 45.14
CA HIS A 430 19.71 5.13 45.18
C HIS A 430 20.90 5.07 44.22
N THR A 431 21.99 4.47 44.65
CA THR A 431 23.16 4.19 43.79
C THR A 431 23.27 2.69 43.61
N PHE A 432 23.27 2.27 42.35
CA PHE A 432 23.42 0.87 41.98
C PHE A 432 24.90 0.43 42.03
N THR A 433 25.14 -0.88 42.02
CA THR A 433 26.48 -1.46 42.07
C THR A 433 27.36 -1.15 40.84
N ASN A 434 26.78 -0.67 39.75
CA ASN A 434 27.46 -0.26 38.51
C ASN A 434 27.66 1.25 38.42
N ASP A 435 27.77 1.94 39.56
CA ASP A 435 27.98 3.40 39.67
C ASP A 435 26.88 4.29 39.04
N LEU A 436 25.75 3.72 38.66
CA LEU A 436 24.56 4.48 38.22
C LEU A 436 23.81 4.98 39.46
N LYS A 437 23.56 6.27 39.53
CA LYS A 437 22.75 6.90 40.58
C LYS A 437 21.44 7.41 40.01
N ILE A 438 20.35 7.07 40.68
CA ILE A 438 19.03 7.62 40.42
C ILE A 438 18.62 8.55 41.56
N SER A 439 18.06 9.71 41.24
CA SER A 439 17.55 10.68 42.21
C SER A 439 16.18 11.18 41.73
N GLY A 440 15.24 11.33 42.70
CA GLY A 440 13.89 11.79 42.39
C GLY A 440 13.44 12.93 43.30
N TRP A 441 12.75 13.92 42.73
CA TRP A 441 12.15 15.06 43.43
C TRP A 441 10.92 15.59 42.74
N VAL A 442 10.15 16.43 43.38
CA VAL A 442 9.02 17.17 42.79
C VAL A 442 9.45 18.61 42.55
N GLY A 443 9.27 19.11 41.37
CA GLY A 443 9.51 20.51 41.01
C GLY A 443 8.25 21.15 40.41
N GLY A 444 8.43 22.25 39.69
CA GLY A 444 7.38 22.96 39.02
C GLY A 444 7.83 23.49 37.69
N LYS A 445 6.88 23.63 36.74
CA LYS A 445 7.09 24.24 35.45
C LYS A 445 6.07 25.35 35.20
N VAL A 446 6.56 26.48 34.68
CA VAL A 446 5.74 27.55 34.14
C VAL A 446 6.16 27.81 32.71
N ALA A 447 5.21 27.91 31.77
CA ALA A 447 5.48 28.04 30.38
C ALA A 447 4.54 29.02 29.68
N ILE A 448 5.05 29.65 28.62
CA ILE A 448 4.28 30.38 27.62
C ILE A 448 4.36 29.60 26.32
N ARG A 449 3.22 29.39 25.67
CA ARG A 449 3.09 28.67 24.42
C ARG A 449 2.51 29.53 23.31
N PHE A 450 3.12 29.46 22.17
CA PHE A 450 2.73 30.19 20.96
C PHE A 450 2.26 29.21 19.89
N LEU A 451 1.16 29.55 19.17
CA LEU A 451 0.59 28.78 18.05
C LEU A 451 1.07 29.32 16.71
#